data_ae5c9cac4c3a26eafbaae13e97dd0da2
#
_entry.id   ae5c9cac4c3a26eafbaae13e97dd0da2
#
_cell.length_a   1.000
_cell.length_b   1.000
_cell.length_c   1.000
_cell.angle_alpha   90.00
_cell.angle_beta   90.00
_cell.angle_gamma   90.00
#
_symmetry.space_group_name_H-M   'P 1'
#
loop_
_entity.id
_entity.type
_entity.pdbx_description
1 polymer ?
#
loop_
_entity_poly.entity_id
_entity_poly.type
_entity_poly.pdbx_seq_one_letter_code
_entity_poly.pdbx_strand_id
1 'polypeptide(L)'
;MTNSKTFTVSDTAINNVYNAEQEIASLKGVNKENNAAANSAKMGAYGEVIAAIAQVKLVKGNLPRANSKILKGSLVEQAGVKEATAKRYLENSVGAIVLLKDHFGEIPTQYTPDAIVKDLATLEIDSENKLAKAVKGESDKSKAQRLAEQVVGKFSNKKDENGKRVQGDVFKDGLTDEELDEFENAMRELKAARTAYRNSEAAKAAEAEAAEENVAVDSTVAEFTDAA
;
A
#
# COMPACT_ATOMS: atom_id res chain seq x y z
N MET A 1 1.43 -43.80 8.96
CA MET A 1 0.23 -43.13 8.44
C MET A 1 0.26 -41.70 8.96
N THR A 2 0.70 -40.76 8.15
CA THR A 2 0.71 -39.33 8.48
C THR A 2 -0.70 -38.81 8.33
N ASN A 3 -1.38 -38.52 9.45
CA ASN A 3 -2.64 -37.75 9.44
C ASN A 3 -2.34 -36.35 8.84
N SER A 4 -2.50 -36.21 7.53
CA SER A 4 -2.53 -34.89 6.92
C SER A 4 -3.82 -34.20 7.37
N LYS A 5 -3.73 -33.37 8.42
CA LYS A 5 -4.84 -32.48 8.77
C LYS A 5 -5.19 -31.68 7.50
N THR A 6 -6.40 -31.89 7.01
CA THR A 6 -6.94 -31.10 5.90
C THR A 6 -7.00 -29.65 6.35
N PHE A 7 -6.39 -28.75 5.57
CA PHE A 7 -6.47 -27.32 5.83
C PHE A 7 -7.92 -26.88 5.61
N THR A 8 -8.54 -26.32 6.64
CA THR A 8 -9.87 -25.72 6.59
C THR A 8 -9.77 -24.29 7.10
N VAL A 9 -10.42 -23.37 6.42
CA VAL A 9 -10.56 -21.99 6.89
C VAL A 9 -11.76 -21.96 7.82
N SER A 10 -11.62 -21.30 8.97
CA SER A 10 -12.72 -21.12 9.92
C SER A 10 -13.80 -20.23 9.32
N ASP A 11 -15.07 -20.66 9.38
CA ASP A 11 -16.20 -19.83 8.96
C ASP A 11 -16.26 -18.51 9.72
N THR A 12 -15.85 -18.52 11.00
CA THR A 12 -15.74 -17.30 11.82
C THR A 12 -14.73 -16.32 11.21
N ALA A 13 -13.54 -16.78 10.82
CA ALA A 13 -12.54 -15.93 10.22
C ALA A 13 -13.03 -15.32 8.89
N ILE A 14 -13.72 -16.10 8.07
CA ILE A 14 -14.28 -15.63 6.80
C ILE A 14 -15.40 -14.62 7.04
N ASN A 15 -16.28 -14.85 8.01
CA ASN A 15 -17.33 -13.91 8.38
C ASN A 15 -16.75 -12.59 8.92
N ASN A 16 -15.68 -12.64 9.70
CA ASN A 16 -15.02 -11.44 10.19
C ASN A 16 -14.40 -10.63 9.04
N VAL A 17 -13.79 -11.29 8.05
CA VAL A 17 -13.31 -10.61 6.83
C VAL A 17 -14.47 -9.98 6.05
N TYR A 18 -15.59 -10.69 5.89
CA TYR A 18 -16.80 -10.15 5.26
C TYR A 18 -17.31 -8.89 5.97
N ASN A 19 -17.48 -8.95 7.30
CA ASN A 19 -17.93 -7.82 8.09
C ASN A 19 -16.99 -6.61 7.98
N ALA A 20 -15.67 -6.85 8.04
CA ALA A 20 -14.67 -5.79 7.87
C ALA A 20 -14.74 -5.14 6.47
N GLU A 21 -14.93 -5.92 5.40
CA GLU A 21 -15.09 -5.35 4.05
C GLU A 21 -16.40 -4.55 3.92
N GLN A 22 -17.50 -4.95 4.57
CA GLN A 22 -18.74 -4.18 4.62
C GLN A 22 -18.53 -2.86 5.38
N GLU A 23 -17.85 -2.90 6.51
CA GLU A 23 -17.51 -1.70 7.29
C GLU A 23 -16.66 -0.75 6.46
N ILE A 24 -15.59 -1.25 5.82
CA ILE A 24 -14.75 -0.44 4.93
C ILE A 24 -15.57 0.19 3.80
N ALA A 25 -16.51 -0.55 3.24
CA ALA A 25 -17.38 -0.03 2.18
C ALA A 25 -18.29 1.10 2.67
N SER A 26 -18.82 1.00 3.88
CA SER A 26 -19.65 2.03 4.50
C SER A 26 -18.87 3.31 4.86
N LEU A 27 -17.59 3.17 5.19
CA LEU A 27 -16.72 4.28 5.60
C LEU A 27 -16.09 5.04 4.41
N LYS A 28 -16.22 4.55 3.19
CA LYS A 28 -15.66 5.21 2.01
C LYS A 28 -16.37 6.52 1.74
N GLY A 29 -15.63 7.62 1.86
CA GLY A 29 -16.04 8.92 1.32
C GLY A 29 -16.11 10.08 2.29
N VAL A 30 -15.79 9.90 3.58
CA VAL A 30 -15.89 11.00 4.56
C VAL A 30 -14.65 11.03 5.44
N ASN A 31 -14.13 12.07 5.87
CA ASN A 31 -13.13 12.46 6.88
C ASN A 31 -11.89 11.55 7.17
N LYS A 32 -10.89 12.16 7.80
CA LYS A 32 -9.67 11.51 8.33
C LYS A 32 -9.98 10.41 9.37
N GLU A 33 -11.03 10.58 10.17
CA GLU A 33 -11.49 9.61 11.18
C GLU A 33 -12.02 8.33 10.54
N ASN A 34 -12.80 8.44 9.47
CA ASN A 34 -13.29 7.28 8.72
C ASN A 34 -12.15 6.50 8.05
N ASN A 35 -11.08 7.19 7.64
CA ASN A 35 -9.89 6.52 7.11
C ASN A 35 -9.17 5.71 8.21
N ALA A 36 -9.12 6.20 9.44
CA ALA A 36 -8.53 5.46 10.56
C ALA A 36 -9.37 4.23 10.91
N ALA A 37 -10.69 4.36 10.98
CA ALA A 37 -11.60 3.24 11.21
C ALA A 37 -11.52 2.20 10.07
N ALA A 38 -11.52 2.63 8.82
CA ALA A 38 -11.37 1.75 7.66
C ALA A 38 -10.00 1.01 7.66
N ASN A 39 -8.92 1.68 8.07
CA ASN A 39 -7.62 1.03 8.22
C ASN A 39 -7.63 0.00 9.35
N SER A 40 -8.26 0.31 10.49
CA SER A 40 -8.40 -0.61 11.62
C SER A 40 -9.18 -1.86 11.21
N ALA A 41 -10.34 -1.69 10.58
CA ALA A 41 -11.14 -2.81 10.06
C ALA A 41 -10.34 -3.66 9.05
N LYS A 42 -9.59 -2.99 8.17
CA LYS A 42 -8.72 -3.67 7.19
C LYS A 42 -7.60 -4.47 7.86
N MET A 43 -6.96 -3.93 8.88
CA MET A 43 -5.93 -4.64 9.64
C MET A 43 -6.53 -5.80 10.43
N GLY A 44 -7.74 -5.66 10.99
CA GLY A 44 -8.49 -6.77 11.59
C GLY A 44 -8.71 -7.92 10.61
N ALA A 45 -9.16 -7.63 9.39
CA ALA A 45 -9.32 -8.62 8.33
C ALA A 45 -7.99 -9.31 7.96
N TYR A 46 -6.88 -8.57 7.90
CA TYR A 46 -5.54 -9.17 7.74
C TYR A 46 -5.18 -10.07 8.91
N GLY A 47 -5.48 -9.69 10.15
CA GLY A 47 -5.27 -10.50 11.34
C GLY A 47 -5.93 -11.88 11.21
N GLU A 48 -7.19 -11.93 10.76
CA GLU A 48 -7.93 -13.18 10.52
C GLU A 48 -7.24 -14.07 9.46
N VAL A 49 -6.86 -13.49 8.34
CA VAL A 49 -6.19 -14.23 7.26
C VAL A 49 -4.82 -14.73 7.69
N ILE A 50 -4.04 -13.91 8.39
CA ILE A 50 -2.73 -14.28 8.92
C ILE A 50 -2.87 -15.41 9.95
N ALA A 51 -3.84 -15.32 10.88
CA ALA A 51 -4.10 -16.37 11.87
C ALA A 51 -4.45 -17.70 11.21
N ALA A 52 -5.27 -17.69 10.15
CA ALA A 52 -5.60 -18.89 9.39
C ALA A 52 -4.35 -19.50 8.72
N ILE A 53 -3.47 -18.66 8.15
CA ILE A 53 -2.24 -19.13 7.49
C ILE A 53 -1.19 -19.59 8.50
N ALA A 54 -1.10 -18.94 9.68
CA ALA A 54 -0.11 -19.29 10.71
C ALA A 54 -0.21 -20.74 11.20
N GLN A 55 -1.38 -21.37 11.04
CA GLN A 55 -1.58 -22.78 11.36
C GLN A 55 -0.98 -23.74 10.32
N VAL A 56 -0.49 -23.22 9.21
CA VAL A 56 0.03 -24.00 8.07
C VAL A 56 1.54 -23.84 7.98
N LYS A 57 2.24 -24.96 7.81
CA LYS A 57 3.68 -24.91 7.53
C LYS A 57 3.91 -24.31 6.13
N LEU A 58 4.55 -23.15 6.09
CA LEU A 58 4.97 -22.55 4.83
C LEU A 58 6.09 -23.39 4.18
N VAL A 59 6.04 -23.52 2.85
CA VAL A 59 7.06 -24.21 2.07
C VAL A 59 7.88 -23.16 1.32
N LYS A 60 9.16 -23.02 1.68
CA LYS A 60 10.05 -21.97 1.14
C LYS A 60 9.45 -20.58 1.25
N GLY A 61 8.83 -20.25 2.39
CA GLY A 61 8.19 -18.95 2.62
C GLY A 61 6.86 -18.76 1.90
N ASN A 62 6.29 -19.79 1.27
CA ASN A 62 5.02 -19.69 0.54
C ASN A 62 3.96 -20.62 1.15
N LEU A 63 2.71 -20.22 1.04
CA LEU A 63 1.57 -21.07 1.37
C LEU A 63 1.45 -22.19 0.31
N PRO A 64 1.30 -23.46 0.70
CA PRO A 64 1.09 -24.55 -0.26
C PRO A 64 -0.06 -24.25 -1.22
N ARG A 65 0.12 -24.57 -2.51
CA ARG A 65 -0.82 -24.20 -3.58
C ARG A 65 -2.26 -24.65 -3.30
N ALA A 66 -2.46 -25.83 -2.72
CA ALA A 66 -3.78 -26.33 -2.36
C ALA A 66 -4.45 -25.40 -1.32
N ASN A 67 -3.71 -25.03 -0.26
CA ASN A 67 -4.21 -24.18 0.81
C ASN A 67 -4.47 -22.74 0.33
N SER A 68 -3.60 -22.24 -0.55
CA SER A 68 -3.78 -20.94 -1.21
C SER A 68 -5.07 -20.91 -2.04
N LYS A 69 -5.37 -22.00 -2.78
CA LYS A 69 -6.59 -22.10 -3.57
C LYS A 69 -7.84 -22.14 -2.67
N ILE A 70 -7.81 -22.92 -1.59
CA ILE A 70 -8.91 -23.00 -0.63
C ILE A 70 -9.19 -21.65 0.00
N LEU A 71 -8.17 -21.00 0.56
CA LEU A 71 -8.32 -19.71 1.24
C LEU A 71 -8.78 -18.61 0.27
N LYS A 72 -8.21 -18.57 -0.94
CA LYS A 72 -8.66 -17.63 -1.98
C LYS A 72 -10.12 -17.88 -2.38
N GLY A 73 -10.53 -19.13 -2.54
CA GLY A 73 -11.92 -19.50 -2.81
C GLY A 73 -12.85 -19.02 -1.72
N SER A 74 -12.53 -19.30 -0.45
CA SER A 74 -13.32 -18.85 0.70
C SER A 74 -13.44 -17.33 0.76
N LEU A 75 -12.36 -16.59 0.52
CA LEU A 75 -12.41 -15.12 0.49
C LEU A 75 -13.30 -14.57 -0.64
N VAL A 76 -13.28 -15.20 -1.81
CA VAL A 76 -14.07 -14.74 -2.95
C VAL A 76 -15.53 -15.17 -2.81
N GLU A 77 -15.79 -16.44 -2.51
CA GLU A 77 -17.11 -17.04 -2.58
C GLU A 77 -17.96 -16.77 -1.32
N GLN A 78 -17.31 -16.76 -0.14
CA GLN A 78 -18.01 -16.62 1.14
C GLN A 78 -17.91 -15.21 1.71
N ALA A 79 -16.70 -14.56 1.65
CA ALA A 79 -16.54 -13.19 2.11
C ALA A 79 -16.84 -12.12 1.04
N GLY A 80 -17.19 -12.51 -0.18
CA GLY A 80 -17.54 -11.58 -1.26
C GLY A 80 -16.41 -10.67 -1.71
N VAL A 81 -15.15 -11.03 -1.41
CA VAL A 81 -13.97 -10.22 -1.71
C VAL A 81 -13.62 -10.36 -3.19
N LYS A 82 -13.35 -9.25 -3.87
CA LYS A 82 -12.88 -9.28 -5.27
C LYS A 82 -11.59 -10.09 -5.39
N GLU A 83 -11.46 -10.86 -6.49
CA GLU A 83 -10.33 -11.76 -6.72
C GLU A 83 -8.95 -11.09 -6.56
N ALA A 84 -8.80 -9.87 -7.10
CA ALA A 84 -7.57 -9.09 -6.96
C ALA A 84 -7.27 -8.69 -5.50
N THR A 85 -8.31 -8.44 -4.70
CA THR A 85 -8.19 -8.13 -3.27
C THR A 85 -7.87 -9.40 -2.48
N ALA A 86 -8.52 -10.53 -2.78
CA ALA A 86 -8.21 -11.82 -2.18
C ALA A 86 -6.74 -12.23 -2.43
N LYS A 87 -6.24 -11.99 -3.64
CA LYS A 87 -4.82 -12.19 -3.96
C LYS A 87 -3.90 -11.33 -3.09
N ARG A 88 -4.24 -10.04 -2.90
CA ARG A 88 -3.46 -9.14 -2.02
C ARG A 88 -3.50 -9.58 -0.56
N TYR A 89 -4.65 -10.02 -0.06
CA TYR A 89 -4.74 -10.60 1.28
C TYR A 89 -3.75 -11.76 1.45
N LEU A 90 -3.75 -12.70 0.51
CA LEU A 90 -2.85 -13.84 0.55
C LEU A 90 -1.37 -13.44 0.53
N GLU A 91 -0.99 -12.64 -0.45
CA GLU A 91 0.42 -12.22 -0.64
C GLU A 91 0.95 -11.46 0.57
N ASN A 92 0.19 -10.46 1.04
CA ASN A 92 0.60 -9.66 2.18
C ASN A 92 0.58 -10.46 3.49
N SER A 93 -0.39 -11.36 3.67
CA SER A 93 -0.46 -12.19 4.89
C SER A 93 0.66 -13.22 4.96
N VAL A 94 1.02 -13.85 3.85
CA VAL A 94 2.17 -14.76 3.81
C VAL A 94 3.46 -14.01 4.15
N GLY A 95 3.66 -12.83 3.56
CA GLY A 95 4.82 -12.00 3.86
C GLY A 95 4.82 -11.49 5.31
N ALA A 96 3.65 -11.15 5.87
CA ALA A 96 3.51 -10.75 7.26
C ALA A 96 3.96 -11.86 8.22
N ILE A 97 3.63 -13.12 7.93
CA ILE A 97 4.07 -14.27 8.75
C ILE A 97 5.59 -14.38 8.74
N VAL A 98 6.24 -14.22 7.59
CA VAL A 98 7.70 -14.24 7.49
C VAL A 98 8.29 -13.09 8.33
N LEU A 99 7.76 -11.89 8.17
CA LEU A 99 8.21 -10.69 8.88
C LEU A 99 8.03 -10.80 10.39
N LEU A 100 6.87 -11.29 10.87
CA LEU A 100 6.61 -11.53 12.28
C LEU A 100 7.54 -12.60 12.85
N LYS A 101 7.79 -13.67 12.09
CA LYS A 101 8.73 -14.73 12.47
C LYS A 101 10.15 -14.21 12.58
N ASP A 102 10.60 -13.40 11.65
CA ASP A 102 11.95 -12.82 11.65
C ASP A 102 12.16 -11.87 12.85
N HIS A 103 11.09 -11.18 13.29
CA HIS A 103 11.16 -10.20 14.38
C HIS A 103 10.95 -10.83 15.76
N PHE A 104 9.97 -11.72 15.89
CA PHE A 104 9.53 -12.28 17.19
C PHE A 104 9.94 -13.76 17.40
N GLY A 105 10.58 -14.38 16.41
CA GLY A 105 10.96 -15.78 16.46
C GLY A 105 9.83 -16.71 16.02
N GLU A 106 9.61 -17.83 16.73
CA GLU A 106 8.57 -18.77 16.36
C GLU A 106 7.17 -18.19 16.60
N ILE A 107 6.32 -18.25 15.55
CA ILE A 107 4.92 -17.84 15.65
C ILE A 107 4.16 -18.90 16.48
N PRO A 108 3.45 -18.48 17.55
CA PRO A 108 2.65 -19.41 18.34
C PRO A 108 1.61 -20.14 17.48
N THR A 109 1.40 -21.43 17.72
CA THR A 109 0.40 -22.24 17.00
C THR A 109 -1.04 -21.78 17.26
N GLN A 110 -1.27 -20.90 18.24
CA GLN A 110 -2.56 -20.27 18.56
C GLN A 110 -2.43 -18.75 18.51
N TYR A 111 -1.96 -18.26 17.40
CA TYR A 111 -1.82 -16.81 17.19
C TYR A 111 -3.19 -16.20 16.88
N THR A 112 -3.74 -15.43 17.80
CA THR A 112 -5.04 -14.80 17.62
C THR A 112 -4.96 -13.60 16.68
N PRO A 113 -6.04 -13.27 15.94
CA PRO A 113 -6.05 -12.09 15.07
C PRO A 113 -5.66 -10.79 15.76
N ASP A 114 -6.16 -10.57 16.99
CA ASP A 114 -5.84 -9.38 17.79
C ASP A 114 -4.38 -9.31 18.19
N ALA A 115 -3.77 -10.45 18.58
CA ALA A 115 -2.35 -10.50 18.89
C ALA A 115 -1.50 -10.17 17.65
N ILE A 116 -1.89 -10.68 16.49
CA ILE A 116 -1.23 -10.39 15.21
C ILE A 116 -1.29 -8.91 14.89
N VAL A 117 -2.47 -8.30 14.99
CA VAL A 117 -2.65 -6.86 14.72
C VAL A 117 -1.83 -6.02 15.70
N LYS A 118 -1.78 -6.41 16.98
CA LYS A 118 -0.96 -5.74 18.00
C LYS A 118 0.52 -5.85 17.68
N ASP A 119 1.01 -7.02 17.30
CA ASP A 119 2.42 -7.22 16.96
C ASP A 119 2.81 -6.47 15.70
N LEU A 120 1.94 -6.44 14.67
CA LEU A 120 2.13 -5.58 13.50
C LEU A 120 2.18 -4.10 13.87
N ALA A 121 1.34 -3.66 14.82
CA ALA A 121 1.35 -2.28 15.31
C ALA A 121 2.66 -1.94 16.04
N THR A 122 3.28 -2.88 16.77
CA THR A 122 4.61 -2.65 17.38
C THR A 122 5.73 -2.46 16.35
N LEU A 123 5.52 -2.95 15.11
CA LEU A 123 6.38 -2.73 13.96
C LEU A 123 5.97 -1.48 13.14
N GLU A 124 5.12 -0.62 13.70
CA GLU A 124 4.56 0.56 13.05
C GLU A 124 3.72 0.26 11.79
N ILE A 125 3.23 -0.99 11.67
CA ILE A 125 2.40 -1.46 10.56
C ILE A 125 0.92 -1.39 10.98
N ASP A 126 0.29 -0.23 10.77
CA ASP A 126 -1.09 0.09 11.16
C ASP A 126 -2.06 0.18 9.99
N SER A 127 -1.59 -0.13 8.77
CA SER A 127 -2.39 -0.03 7.55
C SER A 127 -1.93 -0.99 6.47
N GLU A 128 -2.85 -1.35 5.54
CA GLU A 128 -2.55 -2.21 4.38
C GLU A 128 -1.35 -1.69 3.56
N ASN A 129 -1.24 -0.37 3.40
CA ASN A 129 -0.15 0.22 2.64
C ASN A 129 1.21 0.02 3.32
N LYS A 130 1.27 0.19 4.65
CA LYS A 130 2.49 -0.06 5.42
C LYS A 130 2.82 -1.55 5.43
N LEU A 131 1.81 -2.42 5.59
CA LEU A 131 1.99 -3.86 5.50
C LEU A 131 2.57 -4.28 4.14
N ALA A 132 1.97 -3.80 3.06
CA ALA A 132 2.44 -4.11 1.70
C ALA A 132 3.88 -3.61 1.44
N LYS A 133 4.27 -2.46 2.02
CA LYS A 133 5.64 -1.96 1.95
C LYS A 133 6.61 -2.84 2.75
N ALA A 134 6.26 -3.18 3.99
CA ALA A 134 7.08 -4.01 4.85
C ALA A 134 7.32 -5.40 4.26
N VAL A 135 6.27 -6.02 3.70
CA VAL A 135 6.34 -7.35 3.07
C VAL A 135 7.14 -7.37 1.78
N LYS A 136 7.01 -6.34 0.95
CA LYS A 136 7.74 -6.26 -0.34
C LYS A 136 9.17 -5.75 -0.19
N GLY A 137 9.55 -5.34 1.00
CA GLY A 137 10.70 -4.50 1.23
C GLY A 137 10.40 -3.07 0.76
N GLU A 138 10.90 -2.07 1.46
CA GLU A 138 10.94 -0.74 0.88
C GLU A 138 11.80 -0.84 -0.38
N SER A 139 11.18 -0.59 -1.51
CA SER A 139 11.98 -0.30 -2.69
C SER A 139 12.66 1.03 -2.37
N ASP A 140 13.97 0.99 -2.10
CA ASP A 140 14.83 2.19 -1.95
C ASP A 140 14.78 3.10 -3.18
N LYS A 141 14.09 2.62 -4.22
CA LYS A 141 13.90 3.34 -5.46
C LYS A 141 12.89 4.47 -5.29
N SER A 142 13.32 5.67 -5.56
CA SER A 142 12.46 6.84 -5.62
C SER A 142 11.30 6.64 -6.62
N LYS A 143 10.23 7.44 -6.49
CA LYS A 143 9.14 7.43 -7.49
C LYS A 143 9.67 7.67 -8.91
N ALA A 144 10.70 8.53 -9.05
CA ALA A 144 11.35 8.82 -10.32
C ALA A 144 12.09 7.60 -10.87
N GLN A 145 12.83 6.89 -10.04
CA GLN A 145 13.50 5.65 -10.45
C GLN A 145 12.54 4.57 -10.90
N ARG A 146 11.41 4.39 -10.17
CA ARG A 146 10.36 3.45 -10.57
C ARG A 146 9.71 3.83 -11.90
N LEU A 147 9.48 5.12 -12.12
CA LEU A 147 8.95 5.61 -13.39
C LEU A 147 9.94 5.39 -14.52
N ALA A 148 11.21 5.70 -14.32
CA ALA A 148 12.27 5.46 -15.29
C ALA A 148 12.38 3.96 -15.65
N GLU A 149 12.34 3.06 -14.67
CA GLU A 149 12.33 1.62 -14.91
C GLU A 149 11.08 1.14 -15.67
N GLN A 150 9.90 1.74 -15.39
CA GLN A 150 8.70 1.44 -16.15
C GLN A 150 8.80 1.90 -17.61
N VAL A 151 9.39 3.07 -17.84
CA VAL A 151 9.65 3.60 -19.19
C VAL A 151 10.63 2.68 -19.90
N VAL A 152 11.80 2.43 -19.32
CA VAL A 152 12.80 1.50 -19.86
C VAL A 152 12.20 0.10 -20.10
N GLY A 153 11.43 -0.43 -19.15
CA GLY A 153 10.75 -1.72 -19.30
C GLY A 153 9.73 -1.76 -20.43
N LYS A 154 9.05 -0.66 -20.75
CA LYS A 154 8.13 -0.60 -21.89
C LYS A 154 8.88 -0.61 -23.22
N PHE A 155 10.00 0.07 -23.32
CA PHE A 155 10.82 0.14 -24.54
C PHE A 155 11.70 -1.10 -24.74
N SER A 156 12.08 -1.79 -23.65
CA SER A 156 12.83 -3.05 -23.72
C SER A 156 11.99 -4.31 -23.98
N ASN A 157 10.66 -4.20 -23.97
CA ASN A 157 9.75 -5.32 -24.21
C ASN A 157 9.38 -5.44 -25.69
N LYS A 158 10.13 -6.25 -26.44
CA LYS A 158 9.80 -6.64 -27.81
C LYS A 158 8.85 -7.84 -27.83
N LYS A 159 8.01 -7.94 -28.86
CA LYS A 159 7.23 -9.17 -29.12
C LYS A 159 7.99 -9.99 -30.15
N ASP A 160 8.15 -11.30 -29.89
CA ASP A 160 8.66 -12.22 -30.86
C ASP A 160 7.64 -12.48 -32.00
N GLU A 161 8.02 -13.25 -33.00
CA GLU A 161 7.17 -13.60 -34.15
C GLU A 161 5.85 -14.28 -33.74
N ASN A 162 5.79 -14.83 -32.52
CA ASN A 162 4.59 -15.48 -31.96
C ASN A 162 3.79 -14.55 -31.05
N GLY A 163 4.14 -13.26 -30.97
CA GLY A 163 3.50 -12.27 -30.11
C GLY A 163 3.82 -12.39 -28.61
N LYS A 164 4.78 -13.25 -28.22
CA LYS A 164 5.24 -13.41 -26.85
C LYS A 164 6.23 -12.30 -26.52
N ARG A 165 6.07 -11.69 -25.33
CA ARG A 165 7.00 -10.67 -24.85
C ARG A 165 8.38 -11.28 -24.59
N VAL A 166 9.40 -10.78 -25.27
CA VAL A 166 10.81 -11.08 -25.05
C VAL A 166 11.53 -9.81 -24.64
N GLN A 167 12.61 -9.97 -23.89
CA GLN A 167 13.43 -8.83 -23.50
C GLN A 167 14.21 -8.38 -24.74
N GLY A 168 13.91 -7.18 -25.24
CA GLY A 168 14.66 -6.53 -26.30
C GLY A 168 15.94 -5.88 -25.79
N ASP A 169 16.82 -5.54 -26.69
CA ASP A 169 18.00 -4.74 -26.39
C ASP A 169 17.56 -3.26 -26.36
N VAL A 170 17.67 -2.63 -25.18
CA VAL A 170 17.27 -1.22 -24.94
C VAL A 170 17.99 -0.28 -25.92
N PHE A 171 19.22 -0.62 -26.35
CA PHE A 171 20.04 0.20 -27.25
C PHE A 171 19.73 -0.04 -28.73
N LYS A 172 19.13 -1.19 -29.09
CA LYS A 172 18.81 -1.53 -30.48
C LYS A 172 17.32 -1.39 -30.80
N ASP A 173 16.47 -1.71 -29.82
CA ASP A 173 15.02 -1.76 -29.99
C ASP A 173 14.32 -0.64 -29.17
N GLY A 174 15.09 0.24 -28.54
CA GLY A 174 14.64 1.33 -27.67
C GLY A 174 14.31 2.62 -28.41
N LEU A 175 14.31 3.71 -27.66
CA LEU A 175 14.10 5.06 -28.19
C LEU A 175 15.23 5.48 -29.14
N THR A 176 14.89 6.15 -30.21
CA THR A 176 15.86 6.86 -31.04
C THR A 176 16.46 8.05 -30.26
N ASP A 177 17.59 8.59 -30.72
CA ASP A 177 18.20 9.77 -30.08
C ASP A 177 17.22 10.97 -30.08
N GLU A 178 16.43 11.14 -31.13
CA GLU A 178 15.39 12.18 -31.23
C GLU A 178 14.27 11.99 -30.19
N GLU A 179 13.79 10.75 -30.00
CA GLU A 179 12.78 10.45 -28.97
C GLU A 179 13.33 10.60 -27.56
N LEU A 180 14.64 10.35 -27.32
CA LEU A 180 15.31 10.62 -26.06
C LEU A 180 15.38 12.11 -25.77
N ASP A 181 15.73 12.92 -26.78
CA ASP A 181 15.76 14.38 -26.68
C ASP A 181 14.38 14.96 -26.37
N GLU A 182 13.32 14.46 -27.02
CA GLU A 182 11.94 14.83 -26.71
C GLU A 182 11.58 14.48 -25.27
N PHE A 183 11.96 13.29 -24.79
CA PHE A 183 11.71 12.88 -23.42
C PHE A 183 12.45 13.75 -22.41
N GLU A 184 13.72 14.09 -22.66
CA GLU A 184 14.50 14.99 -21.80
C GLU A 184 13.90 16.40 -21.76
N ASN A 185 13.43 16.93 -22.90
CA ASN A 185 12.76 18.21 -22.97
C ASN A 185 11.45 18.21 -22.18
N ALA A 186 10.60 17.18 -22.33
CA ALA A 186 9.39 17.02 -21.54
C ALA A 186 9.67 16.96 -20.04
N MET A 187 10.74 16.25 -19.62
CA MET A 187 11.15 16.20 -18.21
C MET A 187 11.65 17.55 -17.69
N ARG A 188 12.32 18.34 -18.54
CA ARG A 188 12.78 19.70 -18.21
C ARG A 188 11.60 20.64 -18.02
N GLU A 189 10.61 20.59 -18.91
CA GLU A 189 9.37 21.37 -18.81
C GLU A 189 8.58 21.02 -17.54
N LEU A 190 8.44 19.72 -17.22
CA LEU A 190 7.78 19.26 -15.99
C LEU A 190 8.49 19.78 -14.73
N LYS A 191 9.83 19.81 -14.75
CA LYS A 191 10.62 20.35 -13.65
C LYS A 191 10.42 21.87 -13.51
N ALA A 192 10.38 22.61 -14.62
CA ALA A 192 10.11 24.04 -14.62
C ALA A 192 8.69 24.35 -14.11
N ALA A 193 7.68 23.63 -14.57
CA ALA A 193 6.30 23.77 -14.11
C ALA A 193 6.18 23.50 -12.60
N ARG A 194 6.85 22.46 -12.08
CA ARG A 194 6.88 22.17 -10.65
C ARG A 194 7.53 23.28 -9.83
N THR A 195 8.61 23.86 -10.36
CA THR A 195 9.29 24.98 -9.69
C THR A 195 8.41 26.22 -9.66
N ALA A 196 7.74 26.54 -10.76
CA ALA A 196 6.78 27.65 -10.84
C ALA A 196 5.61 27.45 -9.85
N TYR A 197 5.05 26.22 -9.78
CA TYR A 197 4.00 25.90 -8.80
C TYR A 197 4.45 26.11 -7.36
N ARG A 198 5.65 25.64 -6.99
CA ARG A 198 6.19 25.81 -5.63
C ARG A 198 6.39 27.30 -5.29
N ASN A 199 6.88 28.07 -6.24
CA ASN A 199 7.09 29.50 -6.04
C ASN A 199 5.75 30.22 -5.88
N SER A 200 4.71 29.85 -6.61
CA SER A 200 3.37 30.41 -6.47
C SER A 200 2.71 30.06 -5.13
N GLU A 201 2.88 28.86 -4.64
CA GLU A 201 2.38 28.44 -3.31
C GLU A 201 3.15 29.14 -2.17
N ALA A 202 4.46 29.31 -2.31
CA ALA A 202 5.26 30.06 -1.36
C ALA A 202 4.87 31.57 -1.33
N ALA A 203 4.58 32.14 -2.51
CA ALA A 203 4.10 33.51 -2.59
C ALA A 203 2.73 33.68 -1.93
N LYS A 204 1.79 32.76 -2.17
CA LYS A 204 0.48 32.78 -1.51
C LYS A 204 0.57 32.62 0.01
N ALA A 205 1.47 31.76 0.49
CA ALA A 205 1.70 31.60 1.93
C ALA A 205 2.26 32.87 2.55
N ALA A 206 3.20 33.55 1.90
CA ALA A 206 3.76 34.82 2.36
C ALA A 206 2.72 35.95 2.34
N GLU A 207 1.84 36.00 1.34
CA GLU A 207 0.74 36.97 1.30
C GLU A 207 -0.28 36.73 2.43
N ALA A 208 -0.58 35.46 2.76
CA ALA A 208 -1.49 35.12 3.84
C ALA A 208 -0.89 35.50 5.21
N GLU A 209 0.39 35.24 5.43
CA GLU A 209 1.10 35.61 6.65
C GLU A 209 1.17 37.14 6.86
N ALA A 210 1.44 37.90 5.78
CA ALA A 210 1.43 39.35 5.81
C ALA A 210 0.03 39.93 6.06
N ALA A 211 -1.03 39.26 5.58
CA ALA A 211 -2.41 39.69 5.84
C ALA A 211 -2.80 39.46 7.32
N GLU A 212 -2.37 38.35 7.92
CA GLU A 212 -2.60 38.07 9.35
C GLU A 212 -1.84 39.07 10.25
N GLU A 213 -0.61 39.43 9.89
CA GLU A 213 0.19 40.41 10.64
C GLU A 213 -0.44 41.84 10.62
N ASN A 214 -0.97 42.24 9.46
CA ASN A 214 -1.67 43.51 9.33
C ASN A 214 -2.98 43.58 10.14
N VAL A 215 -3.72 42.46 10.23
CA VAL A 215 -4.93 42.40 11.08
C VAL A 215 -4.58 42.49 12.55
N ALA A 216 -3.47 41.90 12.99
CA ALA A 216 -3.00 41.96 14.37
C ALA A 216 -2.57 43.41 14.77
N VAL A 217 -1.94 44.13 13.83
CA VAL A 217 -1.52 45.55 14.10
C VAL A 217 -2.73 46.49 14.18
N ASP A 218 -3.75 46.28 13.34
CA ASP A 218 -4.96 47.12 13.34
C ASP A 218 -5.80 46.92 14.60
N SER A 219 -5.83 45.70 15.16
CA SER A 219 -6.51 45.38 16.42
C SER A 219 -5.82 46.00 17.64
N THR A 220 -4.50 46.13 17.62
CA THR A 220 -3.74 46.78 18.73
C THR A 220 -3.85 48.30 18.70
N VAL A 221 -4.07 48.93 17.55
CA VAL A 221 -4.27 50.40 17.45
C VAL A 221 -5.69 50.78 17.90
N ALA A 222 -6.69 49.93 17.71
CA ALA A 222 -8.06 50.17 18.14
C ALA A 222 -8.19 50.18 19.69
N GLU A 223 -7.41 49.38 20.41
CA GLU A 223 -7.43 49.33 21.88
C GLU A 223 -6.78 50.58 22.54
N PHE A 224 -5.92 51.31 21.82
CA PHE A 224 -5.27 52.52 22.36
C PHE A 224 -6.08 53.81 22.16
N THR A 225 -7.13 53.82 21.35
CA THR A 225 -7.96 55.02 21.08
C THR A 225 -9.19 55.13 21.97
N ASP A 226 -9.55 54.08 22.71
CA ASP A 226 -10.72 54.07 23.62
C ASP A 226 -10.39 54.45 25.11
N ALA A 227 -9.13 54.85 25.41
CA ALA A 227 -8.67 55.16 26.74
C ALA A 227 -8.24 56.67 26.93
N ALA A 228 -8.86 57.59 26.17
CA ALA A 228 -8.62 59.04 26.33
C ALA A 228 -9.91 59.82 26.64
#